data_74becd76ed370865db643e28c6733955
#
_entry.id   74becd76ed370865db643e28c6733955
#
_cell.length_a   1.000
_cell.length_b   1.000
_cell.length_c   1.000
_cell.angle_alpha   90.00
_cell.angle_beta   90.00
_cell.angle_gamma   90.00
#
_symmetry.space_group_name_H-M   'P 1'
#
loop_
_entity.id
_entity.type
_entity.pdbx_description
1 polymer ?
#
loop_
_entity_poly.entity_id
_entity_poly.type
_entity_poly.pdbx_seq_one_letter_code
_entity_poly.pdbx_strand_id
1 'polypeptide(L)'
;EDDLIYDICDLTSGRVDCESVVHLVPAYPNLAFVGAPFRYEGDMTETALSDALHRLEEVYGFDFVLVDTSGGAHESVALAAPVSDIGIIVSSQNPTSIRAAEKSGLLLDEAGVTDQYLVINGFDMQPASATARAGVVEMIDRTRTRLLGIVPMDVRLSLLSEKGKSVFEGEDSNARRAFENIAARLSGTHVPLLDGFKGVKRQKLLFG
;
A
#
# COMPACT_ATOMS: atom_id res chain seq x y z
N GLU A 1 -6.74 8.26 -23.17
CA GLU A 1 -5.39 8.39 -22.58
C GLU A 1 -5.17 9.87 -22.40
N ASP A 2 -5.53 10.40 -21.22
CA ASP A 2 -5.11 11.75 -20.86
C ASP A 2 -3.62 11.65 -20.54
N ASP A 3 -2.78 12.23 -21.39
CA ASP A 3 -1.36 12.36 -21.11
C ASP A 3 -1.20 13.18 -19.85
N LEU A 4 -0.62 12.57 -18.80
CA LEU A 4 -0.25 13.26 -17.57
C LEU A 4 0.82 14.29 -17.92
N ILE A 5 0.41 15.54 -18.09
CA ILE A 5 1.31 16.64 -18.51
C ILE A 5 2.18 17.07 -17.32
N TYR A 6 1.60 17.08 -16.12
CA TYR A 6 2.24 17.50 -14.89
C TYR A 6 2.21 16.37 -13.84
N ASP A 7 3.22 16.36 -13.00
CA ASP A 7 3.42 15.35 -11.94
C ASP A 7 3.68 16.00 -10.57
N ILE A 8 3.96 15.15 -9.57
CA ILE A 8 4.23 15.62 -8.21
C ILE A 8 5.46 16.55 -8.14
N CYS A 9 6.45 16.39 -9.02
CA CYS A 9 7.61 17.28 -9.05
C CYS A 9 7.25 18.69 -9.55
N ASP A 10 6.28 18.80 -10.45
CA ASP A 10 5.78 20.09 -10.89
C ASP A 10 5.06 20.83 -9.75
N LEU A 11 4.29 20.10 -8.94
CA LEU A 11 3.62 20.63 -7.77
C LEU A 11 4.61 21.05 -6.68
N THR A 12 5.57 20.17 -6.35
CA THR A 12 6.56 20.44 -5.29
C THR A 12 7.52 21.58 -5.64
N SER A 13 7.82 21.77 -6.93
CA SER A 13 8.63 22.89 -7.40
C SER A 13 7.85 24.22 -7.52
N GLY A 14 6.53 24.19 -7.29
CA GLY A 14 5.66 25.37 -7.42
C GLY A 14 5.44 25.84 -8.85
N ARG A 15 5.72 24.98 -9.85
CA ARG A 15 5.50 25.33 -11.27
C ARG A 15 4.02 25.35 -11.63
N VAL A 16 3.21 24.55 -10.93
CA VAL A 16 1.77 24.43 -11.16
C VAL A 16 1.01 24.35 -9.82
N ASP A 17 -0.29 24.55 -9.87
CA ASP A 17 -1.20 24.37 -8.74
C ASP A 17 -1.74 22.94 -8.63
N CYS A 18 -2.50 22.67 -7.56
CA CYS A 18 -3.05 21.34 -7.28
C CYS A 18 -4.01 20.86 -8.37
N GLU A 19 -4.81 21.77 -8.93
CA GLU A 19 -5.79 21.45 -9.96
C GLU A 19 -5.14 20.94 -11.26
N SER A 20 -3.90 21.33 -11.52
CA SER A 20 -3.16 20.92 -12.71
C SER A 20 -2.58 19.52 -12.63
N VAL A 21 -2.36 18.98 -11.42
CA VAL A 21 -1.73 17.66 -11.19
C VAL A 21 -2.70 16.60 -10.71
N VAL A 22 -3.87 16.99 -10.18
CA VAL A 22 -4.86 16.06 -9.62
C VAL A 22 -5.80 15.56 -10.71
N HIS A 23 -5.80 14.25 -10.92
CA HIS A 23 -6.67 13.57 -11.86
C HIS A 23 -7.74 12.81 -11.10
N LEU A 24 -8.99 13.27 -11.23
CA LEU A 24 -10.15 12.58 -10.66
C LEU A 24 -10.40 11.29 -11.45
N VAL A 25 -10.70 10.21 -10.77
CA VAL A 25 -11.02 8.92 -11.40
C VAL A 25 -12.53 8.84 -11.66
N PRO A 26 -13.02 8.92 -12.91
CA PRO A 26 -14.45 9.02 -13.19
C PRO A 26 -15.28 7.85 -12.65
N ALA A 27 -14.71 6.64 -12.63
CA ALA A 27 -15.36 5.45 -12.10
C ALA A 27 -15.44 5.42 -10.56
N TYR A 28 -14.66 6.26 -9.86
CA TYR A 28 -14.56 6.30 -8.41
C TYR A 28 -14.51 7.77 -7.94
N PRO A 29 -15.66 8.40 -7.71
CA PRO A 29 -15.73 9.85 -7.44
C PRO A 29 -14.93 10.33 -6.22
N ASN A 30 -14.62 9.42 -5.29
CA ASN A 30 -13.84 9.70 -4.08
C ASN A 30 -12.34 9.35 -4.24
N LEU A 31 -11.90 9.04 -5.47
CA LEU A 31 -10.52 8.71 -5.76
C LEU A 31 -9.92 9.72 -6.71
N ALA A 32 -8.77 10.23 -6.35
CA ALA A 32 -7.94 11.06 -7.20
C ALA A 32 -6.54 10.45 -7.30
N PHE A 33 -5.81 10.84 -8.32
CA PHE A 33 -4.48 10.36 -8.62
C PHE A 33 -3.58 11.53 -8.99
N VAL A 34 -2.33 11.51 -8.49
CA VAL A 34 -1.25 12.41 -8.90
C VAL A 34 -0.13 11.56 -9.46
N GLY A 35 0.35 11.89 -10.65
CA GLY A 35 1.43 11.15 -11.31
C GLY A 35 2.78 11.32 -10.62
N ALA A 36 3.60 10.26 -10.64
CA ALA A 36 5.02 10.35 -10.33
C ALA A 36 5.83 10.71 -11.59
N PRO A 37 6.98 11.38 -11.48
CA PRO A 37 7.80 11.70 -12.62
C PRO A 37 8.35 10.43 -13.29
N PHE A 38 8.43 10.43 -14.62
CA PHE A 38 9.06 9.34 -15.36
C PHE A 38 10.53 9.16 -14.99
N ARG A 39 11.21 10.26 -14.67
CA ARG A 39 12.57 10.30 -14.13
C ARG A 39 12.58 11.19 -12.89
N TYR A 40 12.99 10.62 -11.77
CA TYR A 40 13.29 11.39 -10.59
C TYR A 40 14.67 12.03 -10.73
N GLU A 41 14.73 13.37 -10.80
CA GLU A 41 15.97 14.12 -10.97
C GLU A 41 16.57 14.63 -9.65
N GLY A 42 16.05 14.14 -8.51
CA GLY A 42 16.68 14.33 -7.20
C GLY A 42 16.41 15.66 -6.50
N ASP A 43 15.58 16.52 -7.04
CA ASP A 43 15.34 17.88 -6.49
C ASP A 43 14.19 17.96 -5.47
N MET A 44 13.42 16.87 -5.29
CA MET A 44 12.33 16.85 -4.31
C MET A 44 12.89 16.70 -2.89
N THR A 45 12.62 17.69 -2.05
CA THR A 45 12.96 17.65 -0.64
C THR A 45 11.76 17.18 0.19
N GLU A 46 12.04 16.67 1.40
CA GLU A 46 11.02 16.33 2.39
C GLU A 46 10.06 17.50 2.66
N THR A 47 10.59 18.71 2.85
CA THR A 47 9.79 19.92 3.07
C THR A 47 8.88 20.22 1.88
N ALA A 48 9.39 20.13 0.65
CA ALA A 48 8.60 20.40 -0.55
C ALA A 48 7.49 19.36 -0.74
N LEU A 49 7.76 18.10 -0.41
CA LEU A 49 6.74 17.04 -0.43
C LEU A 49 5.68 17.29 0.65
N SER A 50 6.09 17.61 1.89
CA SER A 50 5.18 17.96 2.98
C SER A 50 4.25 19.11 2.60
N ASP A 51 4.80 20.20 2.07
CA ASP A 51 4.03 21.36 1.65
C ASP A 51 3.03 21.02 0.52
N ALA A 52 3.43 20.15 -0.41
CA ALA A 52 2.53 19.69 -1.47
C ALA A 52 1.39 18.84 -0.95
N LEU A 53 1.67 17.91 -0.02
CA LEU A 53 0.64 17.06 0.59
C LEU A 53 -0.37 17.90 1.39
N HIS A 54 0.09 18.87 2.19
CA HIS A 54 -0.79 19.80 2.91
C HIS A 54 -1.67 20.63 1.96
N ARG A 55 -1.12 21.14 0.85
CA ARG A 55 -1.92 21.86 -0.15
C ARG A 55 -3.00 20.98 -0.78
N LEU A 56 -2.69 19.71 -1.07
CA LEU A 56 -3.66 18.74 -1.60
C LEU A 56 -4.78 18.48 -0.59
N GLU A 57 -4.44 18.34 0.68
CA GLU A 57 -5.42 18.18 1.76
C GLU A 57 -6.31 19.42 1.90
N GLU A 58 -5.73 20.62 1.94
CA GLU A 58 -6.47 21.88 2.06
C GLU A 58 -7.44 22.13 0.89
N VAL A 59 -7.02 21.81 -0.34
CA VAL A 59 -7.82 22.06 -1.56
C VAL A 59 -8.93 21.05 -1.74
N TYR A 60 -8.65 19.74 -1.48
CA TYR A 60 -9.58 18.67 -1.79
C TYR A 60 -10.24 18.02 -0.58
N GLY A 61 -9.70 18.20 0.62
CA GLY A 61 -10.24 17.61 1.86
C GLY A 61 -10.20 16.08 1.86
N PHE A 62 -9.11 15.48 1.36
CA PHE A 62 -8.95 14.03 1.36
C PHE A 62 -8.85 13.48 2.78
N ASP A 63 -9.58 12.39 3.07
CA ASP A 63 -9.45 11.66 4.34
C ASP A 63 -8.13 10.87 4.42
N PHE A 64 -7.61 10.45 3.27
CA PHE A 64 -6.36 9.69 3.13
C PHE A 64 -5.57 10.16 1.92
N VAL A 65 -4.27 10.33 2.10
CA VAL A 65 -3.30 10.48 1.02
C VAL A 65 -2.34 9.30 1.05
N LEU A 66 -2.31 8.51 -0.03
CA LEU A 66 -1.44 7.35 -0.15
C LEU A 66 -0.23 7.69 -0.99
N VAL A 67 0.95 7.66 -0.38
CA VAL A 67 2.23 7.85 -1.10
C VAL A 67 2.78 6.47 -1.47
N ASP A 68 2.64 6.08 -2.74
CA ASP A 68 3.20 4.83 -3.25
C ASP A 68 4.70 5.00 -3.52
N THR A 69 5.50 4.08 -2.97
CA THR A 69 6.95 4.08 -3.10
C THR A 69 7.40 2.87 -3.91
N SER A 70 8.47 3.02 -4.70
CA SER A 70 9.02 1.92 -5.47
C SER A 70 9.54 0.80 -4.56
N GLY A 71 9.21 -0.46 -4.91
CA GLY A 71 9.57 -1.63 -4.14
C GLY A 71 11.09 -1.78 -3.98
N GLY A 72 11.57 -1.90 -2.75
CA GLY A 72 12.99 -2.03 -2.40
C GLY A 72 13.84 -0.78 -2.64
N ALA A 73 13.27 0.31 -3.10
CA ALA A 73 13.98 1.56 -3.32
C ALA A 73 14.05 2.38 -2.03
N HIS A 74 15.24 2.53 -1.51
CA HIS A 74 15.46 3.20 -0.23
C HIS A 74 15.20 4.70 -0.29
N GLU A 75 15.49 5.34 -1.42
CA GLU A 75 15.37 6.80 -1.59
C GLU A 75 13.92 7.27 -1.52
N SER A 76 13.00 6.59 -2.19
CA SER A 76 11.58 6.98 -2.17
C SER A 76 10.96 6.77 -0.78
N VAL A 77 11.34 5.71 -0.07
CA VAL A 77 10.89 5.48 1.31
C VAL A 77 11.47 6.53 2.24
N ALA A 78 12.76 6.85 2.12
CA ALA A 78 13.42 7.86 2.95
C ALA A 78 12.81 9.26 2.74
N LEU A 79 12.33 9.57 1.54
CA LEU A 79 11.66 10.83 1.25
C LEU A 79 10.22 10.87 1.79
N ALA A 80 9.47 9.77 1.67
CA ALA A 80 8.06 9.71 2.04
C ALA A 80 7.83 9.48 3.54
N ALA A 81 8.70 8.70 4.19
CA ALA A 81 8.50 8.31 5.58
C ALA A 81 8.40 9.50 6.54
N PRO A 82 9.29 10.53 6.50
CA PRO A 82 9.22 11.65 7.45
C PRO A 82 7.95 12.49 7.37
N VAL A 83 7.23 12.41 6.24
CA VAL A 83 5.98 13.16 5.99
C VAL A 83 4.73 12.28 6.10
N SER A 84 4.87 11.07 6.63
CA SER A 84 3.80 10.07 6.74
C SER A 84 3.42 9.80 8.20
N ASP A 85 2.12 9.73 8.49
CA ASP A 85 1.61 9.34 9.80
C ASP A 85 1.65 7.82 10.00
N ILE A 86 1.47 7.06 8.92
CA ILE A 86 1.33 5.61 8.94
C ILE A 86 2.21 4.97 7.87
N GLY A 87 2.97 3.95 8.24
CA GLY A 87 3.72 3.10 7.33
C GLY A 87 2.98 1.79 7.03
N ILE A 88 2.69 1.51 5.75
CA ILE A 88 2.10 0.23 5.33
C ILE A 88 3.12 -0.54 4.51
N ILE A 89 3.63 -1.62 5.09
CA ILE A 89 4.61 -2.50 4.46
C ILE A 89 3.86 -3.64 3.77
N VAL A 90 4.00 -3.75 2.45
CA VAL A 90 3.42 -4.84 1.67
C VAL A 90 4.48 -5.88 1.35
N SER A 91 4.27 -7.12 1.77
CA SER A 91 5.23 -8.22 1.57
C SER A 91 4.54 -9.50 1.12
N SER A 92 5.23 -10.32 0.37
CA SER A 92 4.84 -11.71 0.10
C SER A 92 5.62 -12.67 1.02
N GLN A 93 5.24 -13.96 1.00
CA GLN A 93 5.86 -14.99 1.84
C GLN A 93 7.28 -15.42 1.42
N ASN A 94 7.83 -14.86 0.34
CA ASN A 94 9.17 -15.25 -0.09
C ASN A 94 10.27 -14.55 0.74
N PRO A 95 11.41 -15.21 0.96
CA PRO A 95 12.48 -14.68 1.81
C PRO A 95 13.04 -13.31 1.36
N THR A 96 13.05 -13.04 0.06
CA THR A 96 13.55 -11.76 -0.49
C THR A 96 12.59 -10.62 -0.14
N SER A 97 11.27 -10.83 -0.32
CA SER A 97 10.25 -9.84 0.07
C SER A 97 10.27 -9.55 1.57
N ILE A 98 10.44 -10.58 2.39
CA ILE A 98 10.49 -10.41 3.84
C ILE A 98 11.73 -9.60 4.26
N ARG A 99 12.89 -9.84 3.66
CA ARG A 99 14.08 -9.03 3.91
C ARG A 99 13.89 -7.57 3.48
N ALA A 100 13.23 -7.34 2.37
CA ALA A 100 12.89 -5.99 1.94
C ALA A 100 11.92 -5.32 2.94
N ALA A 101 10.91 -6.06 3.42
CA ALA A 101 9.97 -5.59 4.43
C ALA A 101 10.65 -5.24 5.77
N GLU A 102 11.55 -6.09 6.26
CA GLU A 102 12.38 -5.81 7.45
C GLU A 102 13.13 -4.48 7.30
N LYS A 103 13.72 -4.27 6.14
CA LYS A 103 14.51 -3.07 5.85
C LYS A 103 13.62 -1.82 5.74
N SER A 104 12.44 -1.94 5.11
CA SER A 104 11.46 -0.85 5.07
C SER A 104 10.98 -0.47 6.47
N GLY A 105 10.74 -1.45 7.36
CA GLY A 105 10.38 -1.19 8.74
C GLY A 105 11.44 -0.40 9.50
N LEU A 106 12.72 -0.74 9.30
CA LEU A 106 13.82 0.01 9.92
C LEU A 106 13.90 1.45 9.43
N LEU A 107 13.68 1.69 8.12
CA LEU A 107 13.66 3.05 7.56
C LEU A 107 12.49 3.88 8.11
N LEU A 108 11.33 3.26 8.28
CA LEU A 108 10.18 3.91 8.91
C LEU A 108 10.46 4.25 10.39
N ASP A 109 11.11 3.35 11.14
CA ASP A 109 11.54 3.59 12.52
C ASP A 109 12.54 4.76 12.60
N GLU A 110 13.54 4.79 11.72
CA GLU A 110 14.54 5.85 11.63
C GLU A 110 13.90 7.22 11.30
N ALA A 111 12.84 7.23 10.51
CA ALA A 111 12.06 8.43 10.20
C ALA A 111 11.04 8.82 11.31
N GLY A 112 10.90 8.01 12.36
CA GLY A 112 10.00 8.28 13.48
C GLY A 112 8.54 7.83 13.25
N VAL A 113 8.27 7.06 12.20
CA VAL A 113 6.93 6.51 11.93
C VAL A 113 6.69 5.31 12.84
N THR A 114 5.94 5.51 13.93
CA THR A 114 5.67 4.48 14.94
C THR A 114 4.46 3.61 14.61
N ASP A 115 3.52 4.11 13.82
CA ASP A 115 2.34 3.37 13.39
C ASP A 115 2.63 2.61 12.10
N GLN A 116 3.19 1.39 12.27
CA GLN A 116 3.59 0.53 11.17
C GLN A 116 2.71 -0.70 11.08
N TYR A 117 2.31 -1.02 9.86
CA TYR A 117 1.45 -2.16 9.55
C TYR A 117 2.02 -3.04 8.45
N LEU A 118 1.74 -4.34 8.54
CA LEU A 118 2.08 -5.35 7.53
C LEU A 118 0.82 -5.78 6.78
N VAL A 119 0.87 -5.75 5.46
CA VAL A 119 -0.05 -6.45 4.57
C VAL A 119 0.70 -7.60 3.90
N ILE A 120 0.23 -8.83 4.12
CA ILE A 120 0.78 -10.01 3.43
C ILE A 120 -0.01 -10.22 2.15
N ASN A 121 0.63 -9.94 1.01
CA ASN A 121 -0.02 -10.01 -0.29
C ASN A 121 0.34 -11.30 -1.04
N GLY A 122 -0.61 -11.84 -1.80
CA GLY A 122 -0.44 -13.08 -2.55
C GLY A 122 -0.19 -14.29 -1.65
N PHE A 123 -0.85 -14.32 -0.49
CA PHE A 123 -0.68 -15.39 0.49
C PHE A 123 -1.18 -16.72 -0.06
N ASP A 124 -0.31 -17.75 -0.05
CA ASP A 124 -0.70 -19.09 -0.38
C ASP A 124 -1.38 -19.74 0.83
N MET A 125 -2.66 -20.00 0.68
CA MET A 125 -3.49 -20.61 1.72
C MET A 125 -3.27 -22.13 1.88
N GLN A 126 -2.43 -22.75 1.04
CA GLN A 126 -2.10 -24.15 1.15
C GLN A 126 -1.07 -24.41 2.26
N PRO A 127 -1.14 -25.55 2.99
CA PRO A 127 -0.20 -25.80 4.06
C PRO A 127 1.24 -25.84 3.52
N ALA A 128 2.13 -25.18 4.25
CA ALA A 128 3.55 -24.98 3.93
C ALA A 128 4.40 -26.28 3.95
N SER A 129 3.79 -27.46 3.91
CA SER A 129 4.48 -28.74 4.06
C SER A 129 5.49 -29.09 2.95
N ALA A 130 5.64 -28.26 1.94
CA ALA A 130 6.56 -28.54 0.82
C ALA A 130 7.42 -27.36 0.35
N THR A 131 7.30 -26.16 0.93
CA THR A 131 8.02 -24.96 0.45
C THR A 131 8.59 -24.16 1.60
N ALA A 132 9.79 -23.59 1.41
CA ALA A 132 10.45 -22.69 2.37
C ALA A 132 9.74 -21.31 2.45
N ARG A 133 8.42 -21.28 2.63
CA ARG A 133 7.61 -20.08 2.77
C ARG A 133 7.42 -19.76 4.24
N ALA A 134 7.58 -18.49 4.58
CA ALA A 134 7.37 -18.03 5.94
C ALA A 134 5.88 -18.08 6.33
N GLY A 135 5.60 -18.46 7.57
CA GLY A 135 4.27 -18.35 8.17
C GLY A 135 3.94 -16.91 8.57
N VAL A 136 2.65 -16.64 8.83
CA VAL A 136 2.19 -15.31 9.22
C VAL A 136 2.89 -14.81 10.49
N VAL A 137 3.02 -15.67 11.50
CA VAL A 137 3.68 -15.32 12.78
C VAL A 137 5.14 -14.97 12.55
N GLU A 138 5.87 -15.77 11.78
CA GLU A 138 7.26 -15.50 11.45
C GLU A 138 7.41 -14.15 10.73
N MET A 139 6.51 -13.82 9.81
CA MET A 139 6.55 -12.54 9.10
C MET A 139 6.33 -11.36 10.04
N ILE A 140 5.37 -11.46 10.96
CA ILE A 140 5.11 -10.43 11.98
C ILE A 140 6.34 -10.24 12.88
N ASP A 141 6.92 -11.35 13.37
CA ASP A 141 8.08 -11.30 14.27
C ASP A 141 9.30 -10.67 13.59
N ARG A 142 9.52 -11.00 12.31
CA ARG A 142 10.64 -10.48 11.53
C ARG A 142 10.50 -9.02 11.18
N THR A 143 9.31 -8.58 10.77
CA THR A 143 9.05 -7.18 10.41
C THR A 143 8.80 -6.28 11.62
N ARG A 144 8.48 -6.87 12.79
CA ARG A 144 8.13 -6.16 14.04
C ARG A 144 6.95 -5.20 13.88
N THR A 145 6.06 -5.47 12.93
CA THR A 145 4.93 -4.62 12.60
C THR A 145 3.60 -5.28 12.97
N ARG A 146 2.55 -4.48 13.10
CA ARG A 146 1.20 -4.99 13.34
C ARG A 146 0.58 -5.48 12.04
N LEU A 147 -0.02 -6.67 12.05
CA LEU A 147 -0.69 -7.22 10.88
C LEU A 147 -1.99 -6.45 10.57
N LEU A 148 -2.04 -5.79 9.42
CA LEU A 148 -3.22 -5.10 8.92
C LEU A 148 -4.14 -6.02 8.14
N GLY A 149 -3.57 -6.91 7.30
CA GLY A 149 -4.37 -7.84 6.51
C GLY A 149 -3.55 -8.90 5.79
N ILE A 150 -4.27 -9.93 5.35
CA ILE A 150 -3.74 -11.02 4.52
C ILE A 150 -4.60 -11.06 3.26
N VAL A 151 -3.98 -10.80 2.12
CA VAL A 151 -4.62 -10.91 0.79
C VAL A 151 -4.23 -12.27 0.21
N PRO A 152 -5.16 -13.23 0.11
CA PRO A 152 -4.84 -14.53 -0.46
C PRO A 152 -4.52 -14.42 -1.95
N MET A 153 -3.70 -15.35 -2.44
CA MET A 153 -3.43 -15.46 -3.87
C MET A 153 -4.73 -15.75 -4.63
N ASP A 154 -5.03 -14.92 -5.62
CA ASP A 154 -6.19 -15.08 -6.49
C ASP A 154 -5.81 -14.70 -7.92
N VAL A 155 -5.75 -15.70 -8.79
CA VAL A 155 -5.38 -15.53 -10.21
C VAL A 155 -6.33 -14.55 -10.93
N ARG A 156 -7.58 -14.44 -10.48
CA ARG A 156 -8.55 -13.50 -11.07
C ARG A 156 -8.15 -12.05 -10.91
N LEU A 157 -7.40 -11.71 -9.85
CA LEU A 157 -6.87 -10.34 -9.66
C LEU A 157 -5.89 -9.95 -10.76
N SER A 158 -4.99 -10.85 -11.15
CA SER A 158 -4.07 -10.61 -12.27
C SER A 158 -4.83 -10.38 -13.56
N LEU A 159 -5.86 -11.20 -13.83
CA LEU A 159 -6.69 -11.06 -15.03
C LEU A 159 -7.52 -9.77 -15.04
N LEU A 160 -7.97 -9.30 -13.90
CA LEU A 160 -8.66 -8.00 -13.80
C LEU A 160 -7.68 -6.85 -14.06
N SER A 161 -6.51 -6.89 -13.42
CA SER A 161 -5.45 -5.89 -13.60
C SER A 161 -4.99 -5.78 -15.06
N GLU A 162 -4.79 -6.91 -15.75
CA GLU A 162 -4.46 -6.94 -17.20
C GLU A 162 -5.52 -6.26 -18.07
N LYS A 163 -6.77 -6.23 -17.60
CA LYS A 163 -7.90 -5.58 -18.28
C LYS A 163 -8.11 -4.14 -17.81
N GLY A 164 -7.23 -3.59 -16.99
CA GLY A 164 -7.40 -2.27 -16.37
C GLY A 164 -8.59 -2.17 -15.43
N LYS A 165 -9.02 -3.30 -14.84
CA LYS A 165 -10.17 -3.37 -13.94
C LYS A 165 -9.75 -3.48 -12.48
N SER A 166 -10.54 -2.84 -11.63
CA SER A 166 -10.41 -2.94 -10.19
C SER A 166 -10.83 -4.33 -9.67
N VAL A 167 -10.26 -4.76 -8.54
CA VAL A 167 -10.71 -5.93 -7.79
C VAL A 167 -12.21 -5.86 -7.43
N PHE A 168 -12.74 -4.65 -7.28
CA PHE A 168 -14.15 -4.41 -6.92
C PHE A 168 -15.10 -4.57 -8.09
N GLU A 169 -14.63 -4.60 -9.32
CA GLU A 169 -15.41 -4.91 -10.53
C GLU A 169 -15.50 -6.42 -10.80
N GLY A 170 -14.71 -7.22 -10.09
CA GLY A 170 -14.73 -8.67 -10.19
C GLY A 170 -15.81 -9.33 -9.32
N GLU A 171 -15.88 -10.66 -9.43
CA GLU A 171 -16.72 -11.47 -8.55
C GLU A 171 -16.26 -11.40 -7.08
N ASP A 172 -17.21 -11.66 -6.17
CA ASP A 172 -16.92 -11.78 -4.75
C ASP A 172 -15.88 -12.87 -4.48
N SER A 173 -14.79 -12.48 -3.80
CA SER A 173 -13.67 -13.36 -3.50
C SER A 173 -13.03 -13.05 -2.15
N ASN A 174 -12.28 -14.00 -1.59
CA ASN A 174 -11.55 -13.78 -0.35
C ASN A 174 -10.50 -12.65 -0.51
N ALA A 175 -9.92 -12.49 -1.68
CA ALA A 175 -8.99 -11.39 -1.95
C ALA A 175 -9.69 -10.03 -1.95
N ARG A 176 -10.86 -9.91 -2.60
CA ARG A 176 -11.69 -8.70 -2.54
C ARG A 176 -12.06 -8.37 -1.10
N ARG A 177 -12.56 -9.36 -0.33
CA ARG A 177 -12.91 -9.18 1.09
C ARG A 177 -11.71 -8.76 1.94
N ALA A 178 -10.50 -9.26 1.60
CA ALA A 178 -9.29 -8.83 2.27
C ALA A 178 -9.02 -7.34 2.10
N PHE A 179 -9.17 -6.79 0.89
CA PHE A 179 -9.04 -5.35 0.64
C PHE A 179 -10.11 -4.53 1.37
N GLU A 180 -11.37 -4.99 1.34
CA GLU A 180 -12.46 -4.35 2.09
C GLU A 180 -12.16 -4.32 3.60
N ASN A 181 -11.67 -5.43 4.16
CA ASN A 181 -11.30 -5.53 5.57
C ASN A 181 -10.09 -4.66 5.93
N ILE A 182 -9.09 -4.54 5.04
CA ILE A 182 -7.94 -3.66 5.21
C ILE A 182 -8.39 -2.20 5.26
N ALA A 183 -9.19 -1.77 4.29
CA ALA A 183 -9.73 -0.42 4.24
C ALA A 183 -10.57 -0.08 5.49
N ALA A 184 -11.44 -0.99 5.93
CA ALA A 184 -12.23 -0.81 7.14
C ALA A 184 -11.36 -0.63 8.39
N ARG A 185 -10.26 -1.40 8.53
CA ARG A 185 -9.33 -1.26 9.66
C ARG A 185 -8.57 0.05 9.63
N LEU A 186 -8.12 0.49 8.45
CA LEU A 186 -7.47 1.80 8.29
C LEU A 186 -8.43 2.94 8.65
N SER A 187 -9.72 2.79 8.37
CA SER A 187 -10.77 3.74 8.77
C SER A 187 -11.19 3.60 10.25
N GLY A 188 -10.46 2.85 11.07
CA GLY A 188 -10.73 2.69 12.50
C GLY A 188 -11.83 1.68 12.85
N THR A 189 -12.41 0.97 11.88
CA THR A 189 -13.44 -0.05 12.15
C THR A 189 -12.80 -1.36 12.59
N HIS A 190 -13.25 -1.91 13.70
CA HIS A 190 -12.77 -3.22 14.17
C HIS A 190 -13.39 -4.35 13.34
N VAL A 191 -12.60 -4.91 12.42
CA VAL A 191 -12.99 -6.04 11.58
C VAL A 191 -12.04 -7.20 11.83
N PRO A 192 -12.52 -8.43 12.15
CA PRO A 192 -11.68 -9.61 12.29
C PRO A 192 -10.87 -9.90 11.01
N LEU A 193 -9.65 -10.42 11.18
CA LEU A 193 -8.67 -10.57 10.09
C LEU A 193 -9.19 -11.30 8.85
N LEU A 194 -10.00 -12.34 9.06
CA LEU A 194 -10.55 -13.18 8.00
C LEU A 194 -12.07 -13.09 7.92
N ASP A 195 -12.62 -11.93 8.26
CA ASP A 195 -14.06 -11.76 8.24
C ASP A 195 -14.62 -11.94 6.82
N GLY A 196 -15.70 -12.71 6.72
CA GLY A 196 -16.33 -13.03 5.46
C GLY A 196 -15.56 -14.01 4.55
N PHE A 197 -14.37 -14.50 4.92
CA PHE A 197 -13.61 -15.45 4.10
C PHE A 197 -14.29 -16.82 4.06
N LYS A 198 -14.43 -17.37 2.86
CA LYS A 198 -15.02 -18.68 2.62
C LYS A 198 -13.94 -19.76 2.62
N GLY A 199 -14.21 -20.89 3.29
CA GLY A 199 -13.34 -22.09 3.26
C GLY A 199 -12.04 -21.99 4.06
N VAL A 200 -11.83 -20.91 4.84
CA VAL A 200 -10.61 -20.65 5.59
C VAL A 200 -10.83 -20.82 7.08
N LYS A 201 -9.95 -21.60 7.73
CA LYS A 201 -9.90 -21.69 9.19
C LYS A 201 -8.73 -20.87 9.72
N ARG A 202 -9.01 -19.92 10.64
CA ARG A 202 -8.02 -19.01 11.27
C ARG A 202 -6.79 -19.77 11.81
N GLN A 203 -7.00 -20.91 12.42
CA GLN A 203 -5.94 -21.72 13.02
C GLN A 203 -4.92 -22.26 11.99
N LYS A 204 -5.37 -22.57 10.76
CA LYS A 204 -4.48 -23.04 9.69
C LYS A 204 -3.58 -21.94 9.11
N LEU A 205 -3.97 -20.67 9.22
CA LEU A 205 -3.20 -19.52 8.72
C LEU A 205 -2.11 -19.09 9.69
N LEU A 206 -2.34 -19.20 10.99
CA LEU A 206 -1.43 -18.70 12.01
C LEU A 206 -0.35 -19.69 12.39
N PHE A 207 -0.62 -21.00 12.31
CA PHE A 207 0.23 -22.06 12.85
C PHE A 207 0.47 -23.22 11.84
N GLY A 208 0.17 -22.99 10.56
CA GLY A 208 0.33 -23.98 9.48
C GLY A 208 1.72 -23.94 8.84
#